data_f1de5b05e5a9d7ce37adf2497231091b
#
_entry.id   f1de5b05e5a9d7ce37adf2497231091b
#
_cell.length_a   1.000
_cell.length_b   1.000
_cell.length_c   1.000
_cell.angle_alpha   90.00
_cell.angle_beta   90.00
_cell.angle_gamma   90.00
#
_symmetry.space_group_name_H-M   'P 1'
#
loop_
_entity.id
_entity.type
_entity.pdbx_description
1 polymer ?
#
loop_
_entity_poly.entity_id
_entity_poly.type
_entity_poly.pdbx_seq_one_letter_code
_entity_poly.pdbx_strand_id
1 'polypeptide(L)'
;MLKNSLRTKYLFGIVFVVCFASLFYFFIPILKRYLYGFGGDPCWVSWYIWWINYADVNALDWTHSAYVSFPFGLDFTASPQYPVFDFLSRTCARWLNEIAAHNILVLLSFPLSFCTMYLLVKKITVDKYAAILCAAIYAFCPYHTAHSLQHLSLSQIQWFPLYIFALIHLYENTNARNILFAAATLSIIVFTDYYYVYFTIFITAIFIVIKSVARNTRYSLSHMFGVLFGVCVISAIIVIPFLFAEMKGVFSVKGPSIVAPQYNRSIIELLTFSAKPFDYLLPPYHNPFIGSYLPDFGLSPFKGHRLTEHTLYLGVMPLLLFFFSVWCALRRTCTLSPLQKSMLWFSMILCVVAGLLSLPPILPLGEFSFDPLKKEIIAAHTVYLPSYYLNKIIPFFRCYARFGLLVMLGVTIAAGIGYAHINNKIISVKRKVVLLIGCLLVVVIEFSSLPPVMYIDTENIPPEYIWLKNQEDEAVVVEYPFGDDSDSYTTQEYVFYGRYHGKKLVNGTASARGREKFKSDVRDITTDKAKKILKMSGVKYVIIHRNKYSTGNKYVALDWITKVPEDKIFPIGYMSGKIPDPTSDNELVLEKRFPDTDVYRLKD
;
A
#
# COMPACT_ATOMS: atom_id res chain seq x y z
N MET A 1 40.10 -30.77 6.26
CA MET A 1 38.81 -30.36 6.79
C MET A 1 38.21 -29.16 6.04
N LEU A 2 38.93 -28.10 5.71
CA LEU A 2 38.42 -26.90 4.98
C LEU A 2 37.84 -27.20 3.58
N LYS A 3 38.43 -28.09 2.78
CA LYS A 3 37.93 -28.47 1.44
C LYS A 3 36.55 -29.16 1.47
N ASN A 4 36.24 -29.95 2.51
CA ASN A 4 34.94 -30.62 2.65
C ASN A 4 33.83 -29.62 3.08
N SER A 5 34.17 -28.61 3.90
CA SER A 5 33.23 -27.56 4.31
C SER A 5 32.82 -26.66 3.12
N LEU A 6 33.75 -26.36 2.23
CA LEU A 6 33.49 -25.59 1.00
C LEU A 6 32.58 -26.40 0.03
N ARG A 7 32.91 -27.67 -0.24
CA ARG A 7 32.08 -28.55 -1.10
C ARG A 7 30.65 -28.69 -0.56
N THR A 8 30.48 -28.83 0.75
CA THR A 8 29.15 -28.94 1.38
C THR A 8 28.36 -27.63 1.23
N LYS A 9 29.02 -26.47 1.36
CA LYS A 9 28.36 -25.16 1.15
C LYS A 9 27.94 -24.94 -0.31
N TYR A 10 28.79 -25.32 -1.26
CA TYR A 10 28.44 -25.25 -2.69
C TYR A 10 27.33 -26.24 -3.05
N LEU A 11 27.36 -27.46 -2.54
CA LEU A 11 26.31 -28.43 -2.76
C LEU A 11 24.97 -27.95 -2.18
N PHE A 12 24.98 -27.38 -0.97
CA PHE A 12 23.79 -26.79 -0.37
C PHE A 12 23.25 -25.60 -1.16
N GLY A 13 24.15 -24.74 -1.68
CA GLY A 13 23.79 -23.63 -2.58
C GLY A 13 23.17 -24.12 -3.88
N ILE A 14 23.74 -25.15 -4.50
CA ILE A 14 23.22 -25.74 -5.75
C ILE A 14 21.84 -26.39 -5.49
N VAL A 15 21.69 -27.17 -4.43
CA VAL A 15 20.41 -27.79 -4.06
C VAL A 15 19.35 -26.73 -3.77
N PHE A 16 19.72 -25.66 -3.04
CA PHE A 16 18.83 -24.52 -2.79
C PHE A 16 18.38 -23.86 -4.08
N VAL A 17 19.32 -23.56 -4.98
CA VAL A 17 19.01 -22.93 -6.30
C VAL A 17 18.12 -23.86 -7.14
N VAL A 18 18.40 -25.16 -7.18
CA VAL A 18 17.59 -26.13 -7.93
C VAL A 18 16.18 -26.25 -7.33
N CYS A 19 16.07 -26.36 -6.00
CA CYS A 19 14.76 -26.40 -5.33
C CYS A 19 13.98 -25.09 -5.55
N PHE A 20 14.65 -23.94 -5.44
CA PHE A 20 14.03 -22.64 -5.68
C PHE A 20 13.58 -22.49 -7.13
N ALA A 21 14.43 -22.85 -8.09
CA ALA A 21 14.09 -22.82 -9.50
C ALA A 21 12.94 -23.77 -9.85
N SER A 22 12.92 -24.96 -9.25
CA SER A 22 11.83 -25.93 -9.43
C SER A 22 10.51 -25.39 -8.85
N LEU A 23 10.53 -24.85 -7.63
CA LEU A 23 9.36 -24.21 -7.02
C LEU A 23 8.88 -23.04 -7.89
N PHE A 24 9.78 -22.19 -8.34
CA PHE A 24 9.44 -21.07 -9.20
C PHE A 24 8.82 -21.52 -10.52
N TYR A 25 9.36 -22.57 -11.13
CA TYR A 25 8.81 -23.16 -12.35
C TYR A 25 7.36 -23.66 -12.18
N PHE A 26 7.06 -24.33 -11.06
CA PHE A 26 5.70 -24.77 -10.76
C PHE A 26 4.74 -23.61 -10.46
N PHE A 27 5.24 -22.52 -9.88
CA PHE A 27 4.40 -21.36 -9.53
C PHE A 27 4.19 -20.37 -10.69
N ILE A 28 5.05 -20.37 -11.72
CA ILE A 28 4.92 -19.46 -12.88
C ILE A 28 3.52 -19.51 -13.53
N PRO A 29 2.92 -20.66 -13.83
CA PRO A 29 1.58 -20.71 -14.42
C PRO A 29 0.53 -20.05 -13.53
N ILE A 30 0.60 -20.28 -12.22
CA ILE A 30 -0.31 -19.67 -11.23
C ILE A 30 -0.11 -18.15 -11.19
N LEU A 31 1.14 -17.69 -11.16
CA LEU A 31 1.49 -16.27 -11.15
C LEU A 31 1.06 -15.55 -12.42
N LYS A 32 1.03 -16.22 -13.57
CA LYS A 32 0.57 -15.66 -14.84
C LYS A 32 -0.94 -15.59 -14.96
N ARG A 33 -1.64 -16.49 -14.29
CA ARG A 33 -3.08 -16.67 -14.43
C ARG A 33 -3.89 -15.91 -13.39
N TYR A 34 -3.48 -15.95 -12.13
CA TYR A 34 -4.24 -15.38 -11.03
C TYR A 34 -3.61 -14.09 -10.53
N LEU A 35 -4.36 -12.99 -10.62
CA LEU A 35 -3.92 -11.72 -10.06
C LEU A 35 -3.94 -11.80 -8.54
N TYR A 36 -2.77 -11.62 -7.91
CA TYR A 36 -2.65 -11.58 -6.45
C TYR A 36 -3.18 -10.26 -5.91
N GLY A 37 -4.07 -10.36 -4.94
CA GLY A 37 -4.72 -9.21 -4.32
C GLY A 37 -6.24 -9.25 -4.48
N PHE A 38 -6.91 -8.20 -4.08
CA PHE A 38 -8.34 -8.10 -4.29
C PHE A 38 -8.74 -6.70 -4.75
N GLY A 39 -9.58 -6.67 -5.79
CA GLY A 39 -10.19 -5.46 -6.36
C GLY A 39 -9.20 -4.36 -6.75
N GLY A 40 -9.70 -3.22 -7.02
CA GLY A 40 -9.08 -1.91 -7.04
C GLY A 40 -7.65 -1.80 -7.58
N ASP A 41 -6.73 -1.42 -6.71
CA ASP A 41 -5.37 -1.07 -7.11
C ASP A 41 -4.59 -2.17 -7.85
N PRO A 42 -4.68 -3.48 -7.50
CA PRO A 42 -4.02 -4.52 -8.30
C PRO A 42 -4.47 -4.55 -9.77
N CYS A 43 -5.76 -4.32 -10.02
CA CYS A 43 -6.31 -4.23 -11.38
C CYS A 43 -5.73 -3.04 -12.12
N TRP A 44 -5.71 -1.88 -11.47
CA TRP A 44 -5.14 -0.66 -12.02
C TRP A 44 -3.65 -0.80 -12.33
N VAL A 45 -2.86 -1.32 -11.38
CA VAL A 45 -1.42 -1.51 -11.56
C VAL A 45 -1.14 -2.50 -12.67
N SER A 46 -1.90 -3.60 -12.76
CA SER A 46 -1.75 -4.58 -13.85
C SER A 46 -2.07 -3.96 -15.22
N TRP A 47 -3.12 -3.13 -15.31
CA TRP A 47 -3.42 -2.38 -16.52
C TRP A 47 -2.29 -1.38 -16.85
N TYR A 48 -1.75 -0.66 -15.87
CA TYR A 48 -0.63 0.25 -16.08
C TYR A 48 0.61 -0.46 -16.60
N ILE A 49 0.98 -1.61 -16.03
CA ILE A 49 2.09 -2.43 -16.51
C ILE A 49 1.86 -2.90 -17.96
N TRP A 50 0.64 -3.29 -18.28
CA TRP A 50 0.25 -3.61 -19.66
C TRP A 50 0.41 -2.39 -20.57
N TRP A 51 -0.12 -1.22 -20.16
CA TRP A 51 -0.08 0.00 -20.95
C TRP A 51 1.34 0.42 -21.32
N ILE A 52 2.25 0.48 -20.35
CA ILE A 52 3.65 0.87 -20.61
C ILE A 52 4.37 -0.09 -21.59
N ASN A 53 4.05 -1.38 -21.55
CA ASN A 53 4.58 -2.36 -22.50
C ASN A 53 3.90 -2.27 -23.86
N TYR A 54 2.59 -2.09 -23.89
CA TYR A 54 1.80 -1.91 -25.12
C TYR A 54 2.23 -0.66 -25.87
N ALA A 55 2.42 0.43 -25.16
CA ALA A 55 2.90 1.69 -25.75
C ALA A 55 4.31 1.54 -26.35
N ASP A 56 5.22 0.86 -25.65
CA ASP A 56 6.57 0.59 -26.17
C ASP A 56 6.53 -0.22 -27.47
N VAL A 57 5.69 -1.28 -27.53
CA VAL A 57 5.59 -2.16 -28.71
C VAL A 57 4.98 -1.42 -29.90
N ASN A 58 4.02 -0.52 -29.65
CA ASN A 58 3.31 0.20 -30.71
C ASN A 58 3.88 1.60 -30.98
N ALA A 59 5.05 1.93 -30.43
CA ALA A 59 5.72 3.23 -30.57
C ALA A 59 4.82 4.42 -30.17
N LEU A 60 3.98 4.22 -29.14
CA LEU A 60 3.12 5.25 -28.56
C LEU A 60 3.84 5.95 -27.40
N ASP A 61 3.41 7.18 -27.10
CA ASP A 61 3.86 7.87 -25.90
C ASP A 61 3.22 7.23 -24.65
N TRP A 62 4.01 6.48 -23.88
CA TRP A 62 3.54 5.80 -22.68
C TRP A 62 3.08 6.78 -21.58
N THR A 63 3.51 8.04 -21.63
CA THR A 63 3.11 9.06 -20.66
C THR A 63 1.68 9.55 -20.86
N HIS A 64 1.07 9.25 -22.02
CA HIS A 64 -0.29 9.63 -22.36
C HIS A 64 -1.08 8.43 -22.87
N SER A 65 -2.24 8.16 -22.27
CA SER A 65 -3.12 7.10 -22.71
C SER A 65 -4.51 7.61 -23.08
N ALA A 66 -4.94 7.36 -24.31
CA ALA A 66 -6.31 7.58 -24.75
C ALA A 66 -7.22 6.35 -24.53
N TYR A 67 -6.68 5.24 -24.02
CA TYR A 67 -7.41 3.97 -23.86
C TYR A 67 -8.30 3.93 -22.63
N VAL A 68 -8.14 4.86 -21.70
CA VAL A 68 -9.00 5.02 -20.51
C VAL A 68 -9.35 6.49 -20.33
N SER A 69 -10.45 6.75 -19.64
CA SER A 69 -10.92 8.12 -19.39
C SER A 69 -11.20 8.90 -20.67
N PHE A 70 -11.56 8.22 -21.75
CA PHE A 70 -11.89 8.87 -23.01
C PHE A 70 -13.10 9.83 -22.87
N PRO A 71 -13.15 11.02 -23.51
CA PRO A 71 -12.18 11.55 -24.48
C PRO A 71 -10.97 12.28 -23.88
N PHE A 72 -10.89 12.43 -22.56
CA PHE A 72 -9.83 13.21 -21.89
C PHE A 72 -8.49 12.49 -21.87
N GLY A 73 -8.50 11.16 -21.79
CA GLY A 73 -7.32 10.33 -21.61
C GLY A 73 -6.70 10.44 -20.21
N LEU A 74 -5.54 9.82 -20.05
CA LEU A 74 -4.71 9.89 -18.86
C LEU A 74 -3.34 10.47 -19.19
N ASP A 75 -2.93 11.44 -18.39
CA ASP A 75 -1.59 12.00 -18.42
C ASP A 75 -0.81 11.53 -17.18
N PHE A 76 0.18 10.67 -17.42
CA PHE A 76 1.04 10.13 -16.37
C PHE A 76 2.21 11.04 -16.02
N THR A 77 2.45 12.13 -16.78
CA THR A 77 3.54 13.08 -16.47
C THR A 77 3.33 13.81 -15.15
N ALA A 78 2.06 13.98 -14.76
CA ALA A 78 1.69 14.59 -13.48
C ALA A 78 1.45 13.56 -12.35
N SER A 79 1.70 12.28 -12.60
CA SER A 79 1.56 11.20 -11.62
C SER A 79 2.90 10.85 -11.00
N PRO A 80 2.93 10.36 -9.75
CA PRO A 80 4.17 9.89 -9.14
C PRO A 80 4.89 8.88 -10.03
N GLN A 81 6.16 9.17 -10.29
CA GLN A 81 7.01 8.29 -11.08
C GLN A 81 7.75 7.32 -10.16
N TYR A 82 7.64 6.05 -10.46
CA TYR A 82 8.30 4.98 -9.71
C TYR A 82 9.32 4.23 -10.61
N PRO A 83 10.44 4.87 -11.04
CA PRO A 83 11.32 4.37 -12.10
C PRO A 83 11.83 2.95 -11.87
N VAL A 84 12.05 2.57 -10.60
CA VAL A 84 12.52 1.23 -10.24
C VAL A 84 11.42 0.19 -10.50
N PHE A 85 10.17 0.49 -10.13
CA PHE A 85 9.03 -0.38 -10.40
C PHE A 85 8.73 -0.46 -11.90
N ASP A 86 8.75 0.67 -12.59
CA ASP A 86 8.52 0.72 -14.03
C ASP A 86 9.55 -0.12 -14.79
N PHE A 87 10.83 0.01 -14.45
CA PHE A 87 11.88 -0.80 -15.03
C PHE A 87 11.72 -2.29 -14.74
N LEU A 88 11.49 -2.65 -13.48
CA LEU A 88 11.32 -4.05 -13.07
C LEU A 88 10.06 -4.66 -13.66
N SER A 89 8.94 -3.94 -13.65
CA SER A 89 7.67 -4.42 -14.19
C SER A 89 7.72 -4.61 -15.71
N ARG A 90 8.32 -3.66 -16.46
CA ARG A 90 8.55 -3.80 -17.90
C ARG A 90 9.41 -5.02 -18.20
N THR A 91 10.50 -5.20 -17.45
CA THR A 91 11.39 -6.35 -17.65
C THR A 91 10.67 -7.67 -17.37
N CYS A 92 9.98 -7.78 -16.23
CA CYS A 92 9.23 -8.98 -15.89
C CYS A 92 8.07 -9.25 -16.88
N ALA A 93 7.33 -8.23 -17.29
CA ALA A 93 6.20 -8.39 -18.20
C ALA A 93 6.61 -8.83 -19.60
N ARG A 94 7.77 -8.40 -20.10
CA ARG A 94 8.32 -8.85 -21.40
C ARG A 94 8.63 -10.35 -21.44
N TRP A 95 9.06 -10.92 -20.32
CA TRP A 95 9.41 -12.34 -20.21
C TRP A 95 8.24 -13.24 -19.79
N LEU A 96 7.29 -12.69 -19.04
CA LEU A 96 6.20 -13.44 -18.45
C LEU A 96 4.83 -12.94 -18.94
N ASN A 97 4.26 -11.99 -18.25
CA ASN A 97 3.12 -11.11 -18.57
C ASN A 97 2.96 -10.08 -17.45
N GLU A 98 2.05 -9.13 -17.61
CA GLU A 98 1.78 -8.05 -16.65
C GLU A 98 1.27 -8.57 -15.29
N ILE A 99 0.51 -9.65 -15.29
CA ILE A 99 -0.03 -10.27 -14.07
C ILE A 99 1.12 -10.87 -13.24
N ALA A 100 1.98 -11.64 -13.88
CA ALA A 100 3.15 -12.20 -13.21
C ALA A 100 4.11 -11.10 -12.74
N ALA A 101 4.27 -10.02 -13.50
CA ALA A 101 5.10 -8.88 -13.11
C ALA A 101 4.59 -8.25 -11.82
N HIS A 102 3.29 -7.94 -11.73
CA HIS A 102 2.66 -7.45 -10.51
C HIS A 102 2.87 -8.42 -9.33
N ASN A 103 2.51 -9.69 -9.53
CA ASN A 103 2.57 -10.71 -8.48
C ASN A 103 4.00 -10.91 -7.95
N ILE A 104 4.99 -10.98 -8.82
CA ILE A 104 6.39 -11.14 -8.44
C ILE A 104 6.88 -9.95 -7.62
N LEU A 105 6.57 -8.74 -8.04
CA LEU A 105 7.00 -7.54 -7.31
C LEU A 105 6.40 -7.47 -5.91
N VAL A 106 5.13 -7.81 -5.77
CA VAL A 106 4.48 -7.88 -4.44
C VAL A 106 5.09 -9.01 -3.60
N LEU A 107 5.18 -10.21 -4.14
CA LEU A 107 5.64 -11.37 -3.37
C LEU A 107 7.11 -11.31 -2.98
N LEU A 108 7.96 -10.66 -3.79
CA LEU A 108 9.37 -10.42 -3.45
C LEU A 108 9.55 -9.51 -2.23
N SER A 109 8.56 -8.67 -1.90
CA SER A 109 8.64 -7.82 -0.71
C SER A 109 8.81 -8.62 0.60
N PHE A 110 8.22 -9.83 0.68
CA PHE A 110 8.31 -10.68 1.87
C PHE A 110 9.73 -11.19 2.15
N PRO A 111 10.41 -11.92 1.23
CA PRO A 111 11.79 -12.35 1.47
C PRO A 111 12.76 -11.18 1.58
N LEU A 112 12.55 -10.08 0.87
CA LEU A 112 13.40 -8.89 1.00
C LEU A 112 13.23 -8.25 2.39
N SER A 113 12.00 -8.12 2.89
CA SER A 113 11.73 -7.62 4.25
C SER A 113 12.33 -8.53 5.33
N PHE A 114 12.24 -9.85 5.13
CA PHE A 114 12.87 -10.83 6.00
C PHE A 114 14.40 -10.63 6.03
N CYS A 115 15.05 -10.56 4.85
CA CYS A 115 16.49 -10.42 4.76
C CYS A 115 17.00 -9.10 5.37
N THR A 116 16.34 -7.99 5.09
CA THR A 116 16.79 -6.67 5.59
C THR A 116 16.61 -6.54 7.10
N MET A 117 15.49 -7.04 7.64
CA MET A 117 15.27 -7.06 9.09
C MET A 117 16.20 -8.05 9.78
N TYR A 118 16.48 -9.22 9.18
CA TYR A 118 17.50 -10.14 9.69
C TYR A 118 18.87 -9.47 9.81
N LEU A 119 19.32 -8.76 8.76
CA LEU A 119 20.59 -8.05 8.77
C LEU A 119 20.63 -6.98 9.86
N LEU A 120 19.56 -6.19 10.00
CA LEU A 120 19.48 -5.14 11.01
C LEU A 120 19.54 -5.72 12.43
N VAL A 121 18.68 -6.67 12.77
CA VAL A 121 18.64 -7.23 14.13
C VAL A 121 19.89 -8.04 14.44
N LYS A 122 20.45 -8.76 13.46
CA LYS A 122 21.74 -9.45 13.61
C LYS A 122 22.88 -8.49 13.90
N LYS A 123 22.88 -7.31 13.28
CA LYS A 123 23.86 -6.24 13.55
C LYS A 123 23.72 -5.70 14.99
N ILE A 124 22.47 -5.49 15.45
CA ILE A 124 22.19 -4.92 16.78
C ILE A 124 22.49 -5.94 17.90
N THR A 125 22.04 -7.19 17.73
CA THR A 125 22.02 -8.18 18.81
C THR A 125 23.16 -9.18 18.78
N VAL A 126 23.81 -9.35 17.64
CA VAL A 126 24.79 -10.42 17.34
C VAL A 126 24.20 -11.82 17.48
N ASP A 127 22.89 -11.95 17.71
CA ASP A 127 22.17 -13.21 17.87
C ASP A 127 21.39 -13.57 16.60
N LYS A 128 21.67 -14.75 16.02
CA LYS A 128 21.00 -15.23 14.80
C LYS A 128 19.56 -15.66 15.04
N TYR A 129 19.24 -16.17 16.21
CA TYR A 129 17.89 -16.63 16.54
C TYR A 129 16.94 -15.44 16.73
N ALA A 130 17.41 -14.40 17.44
CA ALA A 130 16.71 -13.13 17.54
C ALA A 130 16.48 -12.51 16.15
N ALA A 131 17.51 -12.55 15.30
CA ALA A 131 17.41 -12.01 13.94
C ALA A 131 16.38 -12.76 13.08
N ILE A 132 16.33 -14.10 13.14
CA ILE A 132 15.33 -14.92 12.42
C ILE A 132 13.92 -14.62 12.93
N LEU A 133 13.72 -14.58 14.26
CA LEU A 133 12.40 -14.30 14.83
C LEU A 133 11.89 -12.92 14.40
N CYS A 134 12.71 -11.88 14.54
CA CYS A 134 12.33 -10.52 14.17
C CYS A 134 12.15 -10.34 12.67
N ALA A 135 12.93 -11.04 11.87
CA ALA A 135 12.74 -11.08 10.43
C ALA A 135 11.36 -11.66 10.06
N ALA A 136 10.94 -12.75 10.74
CA ALA A 136 9.61 -13.32 10.55
C ALA A 136 8.50 -12.38 11.05
N ILE A 137 8.65 -11.79 12.25
CA ILE A 137 7.67 -10.82 12.79
C ILE A 137 7.46 -9.68 11.81
N TYR A 138 8.52 -9.06 11.31
CA TYR A 138 8.40 -7.88 10.45
C TYR A 138 7.91 -8.22 9.06
N ALA A 139 8.47 -9.28 8.43
CA ALA A 139 8.10 -9.67 7.08
C ALA A 139 6.65 -10.14 6.96
N PHE A 140 6.11 -10.80 7.99
CA PHE A 140 4.76 -11.34 7.96
C PHE A 140 3.79 -10.59 8.89
N CYS A 141 4.14 -9.37 9.31
CA CYS A 141 3.25 -8.57 10.14
C CYS A 141 1.92 -8.27 9.42
N PRO A 142 0.84 -8.09 10.18
CA PRO A 142 -0.49 -7.84 9.62
C PRO A 142 -0.54 -6.64 8.67
N TYR A 143 0.19 -5.56 8.97
CA TYR A 143 0.33 -4.42 8.06
C TYR A 143 0.83 -4.84 6.67
N HIS A 144 1.95 -5.58 6.62
CA HIS A 144 2.56 -6.00 5.36
C HIS A 144 1.63 -6.93 4.57
N THR A 145 1.03 -7.92 5.24
CA THR A 145 0.10 -8.85 4.61
C THR A 145 -1.12 -8.12 4.02
N ALA A 146 -1.71 -7.18 4.76
CA ALA A 146 -2.86 -6.42 4.28
C ALA A 146 -2.51 -5.52 3.09
N HIS A 147 -1.40 -4.78 3.18
CA HIS A 147 -0.97 -3.91 2.09
C HIS A 147 -0.50 -4.68 0.86
N SER A 148 0.06 -5.87 1.00
CA SER A 148 0.44 -6.72 -0.14
C SER A 148 -0.75 -7.12 -1.01
N LEU A 149 -1.96 -7.13 -0.45
CA LEU A 149 -3.19 -7.46 -1.18
C LEU A 149 -3.77 -6.30 -1.98
N GLN A 150 -3.36 -5.06 -1.70
CA GLN A 150 -3.95 -3.88 -2.34
C GLN A 150 -2.93 -2.90 -2.92
N HIS A 151 -1.82 -2.65 -2.24
CA HIS A 151 -0.93 -1.54 -2.55
C HIS A 151 0.49 -2.02 -2.85
N LEU A 152 0.85 -2.16 -4.13
CA LEU A 152 2.19 -2.60 -4.55
C LEU A 152 3.32 -1.78 -3.89
N SER A 153 3.22 -0.45 -3.89
CA SER A 153 4.26 0.43 -3.33
C SER A 153 4.36 0.32 -1.81
N LEU A 154 3.21 0.26 -1.11
CA LEU A 154 3.17 0.19 0.36
C LEU A 154 3.49 -1.20 0.91
N SER A 155 3.51 -2.23 0.08
CA SER A 155 4.03 -3.55 0.48
C SER A 155 5.56 -3.58 0.56
N GLN A 156 6.26 -2.58 0.02
CA GLN A 156 7.73 -2.58 -0.08
C GLN A 156 8.39 -2.09 1.21
N ILE A 157 8.08 -2.72 2.34
CA ILE A 157 8.52 -2.28 3.68
C ILE A 157 9.99 -2.60 4.01
N GLN A 158 10.68 -3.40 3.18
CA GLN A 158 12.08 -3.79 3.35
C GLN A 158 13.05 -2.62 3.40
N TRP A 159 12.68 -1.46 2.91
CA TRP A 159 13.58 -0.32 2.81
C TRP A 159 13.85 0.32 4.17
N PHE A 160 12.93 0.25 5.14
CA PHE A 160 13.14 0.85 6.47
C PHE A 160 14.20 0.13 7.30
N PRO A 161 14.16 -1.21 7.46
CA PRO A 161 15.25 -1.92 8.12
C PRO A 161 16.60 -1.71 7.41
N LEU A 162 16.61 -1.68 6.08
CA LEU A 162 17.82 -1.44 5.29
C LEU A 162 18.37 -0.03 5.51
N TYR A 163 17.48 0.97 5.56
CA TYR A 163 17.87 2.35 5.81
C TYR A 163 18.45 2.55 7.22
N ILE A 164 17.82 1.98 8.26
CA ILE A 164 18.37 2.03 9.62
C ILE A 164 19.73 1.31 9.69
N PHE A 165 19.85 0.18 9.00
CA PHE A 165 21.13 -0.54 8.88
C PHE A 165 22.20 0.34 8.22
N ALA A 166 21.86 1.06 7.15
CA ALA A 166 22.76 2.01 6.49
C ALA A 166 23.15 3.17 7.41
N LEU A 167 22.20 3.75 8.17
CA LEU A 167 22.47 4.81 9.16
C LEU A 167 23.41 4.34 10.28
N ILE A 168 23.27 3.10 10.76
CA ILE A 168 24.18 2.53 11.77
C ILE A 168 25.60 2.44 11.20
N HIS A 169 25.76 1.91 9.97
CA HIS A 169 27.06 1.81 9.31
C HIS A 169 27.68 3.19 9.01
N LEU A 170 26.86 4.15 8.59
CA LEU A 170 27.27 5.52 8.35
C LEU A 170 27.79 6.19 9.65
N TYR A 171 27.09 5.96 10.77
CA TYR A 171 27.52 6.45 12.08
C TYR A 171 28.79 5.77 12.59
N GLU A 172 28.99 4.48 12.31
CA GLU A 172 30.21 3.77 12.68
C GLU A 172 31.42 4.25 11.87
N ASN A 173 31.24 4.47 10.55
CA ASN A 173 32.29 4.91 9.64
C ASN A 173 31.73 5.79 8.52
N THR A 174 32.07 7.08 8.54
CA THR A 174 31.68 8.06 7.51
C THR A 174 32.59 8.02 6.28
N ASN A 175 32.74 6.85 5.66
CA ASN A 175 33.47 6.70 4.41
C ASN A 175 32.53 6.79 3.17
N ALA A 176 33.11 7.00 2.00
CA ALA A 176 32.35 7.16 0.76
C ALA A 176 31.40 5.99 0.47
N ARG A 177 31.80 4.74 0.78
CA ARG A 177 30.97 3.56 0.59
C ARG A 177 29.69 3.62 1.42
N ASN A 178 29.78 3.99 2.68
CA ASN A 178 28.62 4.06 3.58
C ASN A 178 27.74 5.27 3.25
N ILE A 179 28.33 6.39 2.80
CA ILE A 179 27.58 7.55 2.30
C ILE A 179 26.78 7.15 1.05
N LEU A 180 27.42 6.51 0.07
CA LEU A 180 26.76 6.05 -1.15
C LEU A 180 25.68 4.99 -0.85
N PHE A 181 25.93 4.08 0.08
CA PHE A 181 24.95 3.08 0.49
C PHE A 181 23.69 3.72 1.12
N ALA A 182 23.89 4.69 2.02
CA ALA A 182 22.77 5.42 2.63
C ALA A 182 22.00 6.26 1.59
N ALA A 183 22.72 6.93 0.68
CA ALA A 183 22.12 7.71 -0.39
C ALA A 183 21.32 6.83 -1.38
N ALA A 184 21.88 5.69 -1.79
CA ALA A 184 21.18 4.73 -2.66
C ALA A 184 19.90 4.20 -1.98
N THR A 185 19.97 3.85 -0.69
CA THR A 185 18.80 3.37 0.06
C THR A 185 17.73 4.47 0.17
N LEU A 186 18.12 5.71 0.43
CA LEU A 186 17.20 6.85 0.47
C LEU A 186 16.56 7.09 -0.91
N SER A 187 17.34 7.04 -1.98
CA SER A 187 16.84 7.20 -3.36
C SER A 187 15.80 6.12 -3.72
N ILE A 188 16.05 4.86 -3.36
CA ILE A 188 15.10 3.76 -3.60
C ILE A 188 13.80 4.01 -2.81
N ILE A 189 13.87 4.52 -1.59
CA ILE A 189 12.67 4.87 -0.81
C ILE A 189 11.86 5.96 -1.52
N VAL A 190 12.51 7.01 -2.02
CA VAL A 190 11.84 8.07 -2.78
C VAL A 190 11.15 7.49 -4.02
N PHE A 191 11.79 6.55 -4.71
CA PHE A 191 11.24 5.88 -5.89
C PHE A 191 10.21 4.79 -5.58
N THR A 192 9.98 4.49 -4.30
CA THR A 192 9.00 3.47 -3.89
C THR A 192 7.66 4.07 -3.54
N ASP A 193 7.65 5.05 -2.65
CA ASP A 193 6.41 5.70 -2.20
C ASP A 193 6.71 6.99 -1.44
N TYR A 194 5.95 8.07 -1.72
CA TYR A 194 6.17 9.35 -1.06
C TYR A 194 5.79 9.36 0.43
N TYR A 195 4.86 8.50 0.86
CA TYR A 195 4.63 8.29 2.30
C TYR A 195 5.89 7.81 3.01
N TYR A 196 6.67 6.98 2.35
CA TYR A 196 7.90 6.40 2.92
C TYR A 196 9.01 7.44 3.08
N VAL A 197 9.01 8.50 2.27
CA VAL A 197 9.91 9.64 2.45
C VAL A 197 9.64 10.34 3.79
N TYR A 198 8.36 10.59 4.13
CA TYR A 198 8.02 11.19 5.43
C TYR A 198 8.46 10.29 6.59
N PHE A 199 8.27 9.00 6.47
CA PHE A 199 8.70 8.05 7.50
C PHE A 199 10.22 8.08 7.71
N THR A 200 11.00 8.21 6.64
CA THR A 200 12.47 8.31 6.76
C THR A 200 12.93 9.61 7.43
N ILE A 201 12.18 10.71 7.28
CA ILE A 201 12.47 11.96 7.99
C ILE A 201 12.38 11.73 9.52
N PHE A 202 11.31 11.10 10.00
CA PHE A 202 11.14 10.79 11.43
C PHE A 202 12.20 9.80 11.91
N ILE A 203 12.48 8.73 11.16
CA ILE A 203 13.54 7.77 11.48
C ILE A 203 14.88 8.49 11.63
N THR A 204 15.24 9.35 10.67
CA THR A 204 16.50 10.08 10.66
C THR A 204 16.59 11.06 11.82
N ALA A 205 15.54 11.84 12.06
CA ALA A 205 15.50 12.81 13.15
C ALA A 205 15.66 12.13 14.52
N ILE A 206 14.91 11.06 14.77
CA ILE A 206 15.01 10.30 16.02
C ILE A 206 16.41 9.68 16.16
N PHE A 207 16.99 9.13 15.08
CA PHE A 207 18.34 8.55 15.09
C PHE A 207 19.39 9.61 15.47
N ILE A 208 19.32 10.81 14.88
CA ILE A 208 20.21 11.93 15.20
C ILE A 208 20.07 12.32 16.68
N VAL A 209 18.85 12.52 17.17
CA VAL A 209 18.60 12.90 18.57
C VAL A 209 19.22 11.88 19.54
N ILE A 210 18.96 10.60 19.31
CA ILE A 210 19.51 9.52 20.17
C ILE A 210 21.04 9.51 20.15
N LYS A 211 21.65 9.70 18.98
CA LYS A 211 23.12 9.71 18.86
C LYS A 211 23.75 10.97 19.45
N SER A 212 23.02 12.09 19.43
CA SER A 212 23.51 13.37 20.01
C SER A 212 23.46 13.39 21.55
N VAL A 213 22.46 12.74 22.15
CA VAL A 213 22.28 12.68 23.60
C VAL A 213 23.19 11.62 24.26
N ALA A 214 23.74 10.68 23.47
CA ALA A 214 24.63 9.66 23.98
C ALA A 214 25.92 10.28 24.56
N ARG A 215 26.25 9.97 25.83
CA ARG A 215 27.42 10.55 26.54
C ARG A 215 28.77 10.35 25.85
N ASN A 216 28.85 9.41 24.92
CA ASN A 216 30.08 9.08 24.18
C ASN A 216 29.82 9.19 22.68
N THR A 217 29.52 10.41 22.21
CA THR A 217 29.29 10.68 20.80
C THR A 217 30.59 10.55 20.02
N ARG A 218 30.59 9.69 18.98
CA ARG A 218 31.76 9.50 18.08
C ARG A 218 32.01 10.75 17.24
N TYR A 219 30.93 11.47 16.90
CA TYR A 219 30.98 12.63 16.03
C TYR A 219 30.19 13.80 16.64
N SER A 220 30.61 15.02 16.34
CA SER A 220 29.84 16.21 16.67
C SER A 220 28.51 16.26 15.91
N LEU A 221 27.55 16.98 16.45
CA LEU A 221 26.23 17.15 15.80
C LEU A 221 26.37 17.80 14.42
N SER A 222 27.25 18.81 14.28
CA SER A 222 27.56 19.45 13.01
C SER A 222 28.13 18.50 11.96
N HIS A 223 29.03 17.58 12.38
CA HIS A 223 29.54 16.54 11.49
C HIS A 223 28.44 15.61 11.01
N MET A 224 27.56 15.15 11.91
CA MET A 224 26.43 14.30 11.53
C MET A 224 25.48 14.99 10.54
N PHE A 225 25.16 16.26 10.75
CA PHE A 225 24.34 17.04 9.81
C PHE A 225 25.06 17.21 8.47
N GLY A 226 26.36 17.50 8.44
CA GLY A 226 27.12 17.60 7.20
C GLY A 226 27.14 16.32 6.39
N VAL A 227 27.32 15.16 7.06
CA VAL A 227 27.30 13.85 6.39
C VAL A 227 25.91 13.51 5.86
N LEU A 228 24.85 13.73 6.64
CA LEU A 228 23.48 13.49 6.20
C LEU A 228 23.07 14.47 5.08
N PHE A 229 23.52 15.70 5.14
CA PHE A 229 23.36 16.64 4.03
C PHE A 229 24.00 16.10 2.75
N GLY A 230 25.22 15.57 2.84
CA GLY A 230 25.89 14.89 1.72
C GLY A 230 25.08 13.71 1.18
N VAL A 231 24.51 12.87 2.06
CA VAL A 231 23.60 11.78 1.68
C VAL A 231 22.38 12.31 0.93
N CYS A 232 21.75 13.37 1.44
CA CYS A 232 20.60 14.00 0.80
C CYS A 232 20.96 14.62 -0.57
N VAL A 233 22.11 15.28 -0.70
CA VAL A 233 22.58 15.85 -1.97
C VAL A 233 22.82 14.76 -3.01
N ILE A 234 23.48 13.66 -2.64
CA ILE A 234 23.72 12.53 -3.56
C ILE A 234 22.39 11.88 -3.97
N SER A 235 21.50 11.66 -2.99
CA SER A 235 20.16 11.14 -3.30
C SER A 235 19.39 12.08 -4.22
N ALA A 236 19.44 13.39 -3.98
CA ALA A 236 18.80 14.39 -4.81
C ALA A 236 19.34 14.39 -6.26
N ILE A 237 20.66 14.24 -6.44
CA ILE A 237 21.27 14.12 -7.78
C ILE A 237 20.71 12.91 -8.54
N ILE A 238 20.44 11.80 -7.85
CA ILE A 238 19.86 10.58 -8.45
C ILE A 238 18.38 10.79 -8.78
N VAL A 239 17.64 11.45 -7.89
CA VAL A 239 16.16 11.51 -7.91
C VAL A 239 15.64 12.69 -8.73
N ILE A 240 16.29 13.87 -8.68
CA ILE A 240 15.82 15.10 -9.34
C ILE A 240 15.53 14.94 -10.83
N PRO A 241 16.35 14.23 -11.65
CA PRO A 241 16.06 14.06 -13.07
C PRO A 241 14.65 13.48 -13.33
N PHE A 242 14.21 12.54 -12.48
CA PHE A 242 12.89 11.91 -12.57
C PHE A 242 11.79 12.82 -12.02
N LEU A 243 12.01 13.41 -10.84
CA LEU A 243 11.06 14.37 -10.26
C LEU A 243 10.90 15.63 -11.12
N PHE A 244 11.94 16.04 -11.82
CA PHE A 244 11.86 17.22 -12.70
C PHE A 244 10.91 16.99 -13.86
N ALA A 245 10.87 15.80 -14.44
CA ALA A 245 9.91 15.44 -15.47
C ALA A 245 8.47 15.49 -14.94
N GLU A 246 8.25 14.93 -13.75
CA GLU A 246 6.96 14.98 -13.05
C GLU A 246 6.53 16.41 -12.70
N MET A 247 7.42 17.20 -12.08
CA MET A 247 7.17 18.61 -11.76
C MET A 247 6.83 19.43 -13.00
N LYS A 248 7.55 19.21 -14.11
CA LYS A 248 7.27 19.88 -15.38
C LYS A 248 5.88 19.53 -15.89
N GLY A 249 5.45 18.28 -15.77
CA GLY A 249 4.08 17.83 -16.07
C GLY A 249 3.05 18.55 -15.20
N VAL A 250 3.28 18.60 -13.88
CA VAL A 250 2.40 19.29 -12.91
C VAL A 250 2.31 20.80 -13.20
N PHE A 251 3.43 21.48 -13.49
CA PHE A 251 3.46 22.92 -13.73
C PHE A 251 3.06 23.33 -15.16
N SER A 252 3.11 22.40 -16.13
CA SER A 252 2.69 22.71 -17.52
C SER A 252 1.18 22.81 -17.67
N VAL A 253 0.41 22.31 -16.72
CA VAL A 253 -1.05 22.42 -16.70
C VAL A 253 -1.45 23.88 -16.40
N LYS A 254 -1.63 24.68 -17.45
CA LYS A 254 -2.08 26.08 -17.35
C LYS A 254 -3.47 26.15 -16.74
N GLY A 255 -3.57 26.68 -15.52
CA GLY A 255 -4.83 27.03 -14.86
C GLY A 255 -4.72 27.00 -13.33
N PRO A 256 -5.70 27.58 -12.58
CA PRO A 256 -5.69 27.52 -11.13
C PRO A 256 -5.60 26.06 -10.73
N SER A 257 -4.50 25.76 -10.08
CA SER A 257 -3.92 24.47 -9.82
C SER A 257 -4.95 23.33 -9.67
N ILE A 258 -4.88 22.35 -10.55
CA ILE A 258 -5.45 21.01 -10.35
C ILE A 258 -4.95 20.42 -9.02
N VAL A 259 -3.83 20.88 -8.55
CA VAL A 259 -3.14 20.47 -7.33
C VAL A 259 -3.83 20.93 -6.05
N ALA A 260 -4.38 22.17 -5.99
CA ALA A 260 -4.87 22.72 -4.74
C ALA A 260 -6.17 22.09 -4.17
N PRO A 261 -7.23 21.80 -4.94
CA PRO A 261 -8.44 21.18 -4.40
C PRO A 261 -8.29 19.67 -4.11
N GLN A 262 -7.48 18.97 -4.88
CA GLN A 262 -7.29 17.52 -4.74
C GLN A 262 -6.46 17.13 -3.51
N TYR A 263 -5.64 18.05 -3.01
CA TYR A 263 -4.78 17.82 -1.85
C TYR A 263 -5.40 18.27 -0.54
N ASN A 264 -6.53 18.98 -0.57
CA ASN A 264 -7.23 19.37 0.65
C ASN A 264 -8.16 18.23 1.08
N ARG A 265 -7.63 17.30 1.85
CA ARG A 265 -8.35 16.10 2.30
C ARG A 265 -9.45 16.49 3.30
N SER A 266 -10.64 15.91 3.13
CA SER A 266 -11.74 16.14 4.06
C SER A 266 -11.39 15.59 5.45
N ILE A 267 -11.86 16.23 6.51
CA ILE A 267 -11.63 15.78 7.89
C ILE A 267 -12.16 14.35 8.09
N ILE A 268 -13.23 13.98 7.41
CA ILE A 268 -13.80 12.62 7.45
C ILE A 268 -12.84 11.59 6.89
N GLU A 269 -12.22 11.90 5.74
CA GLU A 269 -11.24 11.02 5.13
C GLU A 269 -10.04 10.80 6.08
N LEU A 270 -9.56 11.87 6.72
CA LEU A 270 -8.48 11.80 7.69
C LEU A 270 -8.86 10.94 8.91
N LEU A 271 -10.07 11.09 9.44
CA LEU A 271 -10.57 10.28 10.55
C LEU A 271 -10.78 8.82 10.17
N THR A 272 -11.27 8.57 8.96
CA THR A 272 -11.48 7.22 8.43
C THR A 272 -10.17 6.46 8.28
N PHE A 273 -9.11 7.11 7.82
CA PHE A 273 -7.81 6.49 7.57
C PHE A 273 -6.79 6.68 8.70
N SER A 274 -7.26 6.97 9.89
CA SER A 274 -6.43 7.05 11.10
C SER A 274 -6.55 5.78 11.94
N ALA A 275 -5.47 5.42 12.63
CA ALA A 275 -5.45 4.26 13.51
C ALA A 275 -6.40 4.43 14.70
N LYS A 276 -6.98 3.32 15.12
CA LYS A 276 -7.77 3.21 16.35
C LYS A 276 -6.94 2.46 17.41
N PRO A 277 -7.14 2.71 18.72
CA PRO A 277 -6.33 2.08 19.75
C PRO A 277 -6.30 0.55 19.67
N PHE A 278 -7.44 -0.09 19.41
CA PHE A 278 -7.53 -1.56 19.33
C PHE A 278 -7.00 -2.15 18.03
N ASP A 279 -6.70 -1.33 17.01
CA ASP A 279 -6.03 -1.81 15.80
C ASP A 279 -4.63 -2.35 16.10
N TYR A 280 -3.98 -1.82 17.14
CA TYR A 280 -2.66 -2.28 17.59
C TYR A 280 -2.69 -3.50 18.51
N LEU A 281 -3.83 -3.73 19.20
CA LEU A 281 -3.94 -4.71 20.27
C LEU A 281 -4.73 -5.96 19.89
N LEU A 282 -5.59 -5.86 18.89
CA LEU A 282 -6.46 -6.95 18.46
C LEU A 282 -6.07 -7.46 17.07
N PRO A 283 -6.02 -8.78 16.89
CA PRO A 283 -5.72 -9.37 15.59
C PRO A 283 -6.80 -9.00 14.55
N PRO A 284 -6.50 -9.18 13.25
CA PRO A 284 -7.50 -8.98 12.20
C PRO A 284 -8.72 -9.90 12.40
N TYR A 285 -9.92 -9.45 12.05
CA TYR A 285 -11.14 -10.27 12.08
C TYR A 285 -11.03 -11.54 11.22
N HIS A 286 -10.21 -11.51 10.19
CA HIS A 286 -9.94 -12.65 9.32
C HIS A 286 -8.86 -13.59 9.85
N ASN A 287 -8.41 -13.43 11.11
CA ASN A 287 -7.52 -14.40 11.72
C ASN A 287 -8.28 -15.72 11.94
N PRO A 288 -7.83 -16.85 11.36
CA PRO A 288 -8.58 -18.11 11.40
C PRO A 288 -8.63 -18.75 12.78
N PHE A 289 -7.74 -18.36 13.71
CA PHE A 289 -7.65 -18.93 15.05
C PHE A 289 -8.37 -18.10 16.12
N ILE A 290 -8.33 -16.78 15.96
CA ILE A 290 -8.76 -15.84 17.02
C ILE A 290 -9.90 -14.95 16.52
N GLY A 291 -10.01 -14.70 15.22
CA GLY A 291 -10.91 -13.72 14.63
C GLY A 291 -12.38 -13.93 15.01
N SER A 292 -12.86 -15.18 15.02
CA SER A 292 -14.25 -15.53 15.38
C SER A 292 -14.62 -15.26 16.85
N TYR A 293 -13.62 -15.12 17.73
CA TYR A 293 -13.81 -14.81 19.15
C TYR A 293 -13.74 -13.33 19.45
N LEU A 294 -13.39 -12.49 18.46
CA LEU A 294 -13.37 -11.05 18.67
C LEU A 294 -14.80 -10.52 18.77
N PRO A 295 -15.07 -9.63 19.73
CA PRO A 295 -16.36 -8.97 19.79
C PRO A 295 -16.57 -8.14 18.52
N ASP A 296 -17.81 -8.11 18.07
CA ASP A 296 -18.22 -7.16 17.05
C ASP A 296 -18.24 -5.76 17.67
N PHE A 297 -17.26 -4.95 17.30
CA PHE A 297 -17.20 -3.57 17.77
C PHE A 297 -18.17 -2.66 17.03
N GLY A 298 -18.87 -3.18 16.01
CA GLY A 298 -19.76 -2.37 15.17
C GLY A 298 -19.04 -1.12 14.67
N LEU A 299 -19.75 -0.01 14.67
CA LEU A 299 -19.22 1.32 14.35
C LEU A 299 -18.54 1.91 15.58
N SER A 300 -17.28 1.60 15.79
CA SER A 300 -16.56 1.94 17.01
C SER A 300 -15.41 2.92 16.76
N PRO A 301 -15.23 3.94 17.62
CA PRO A 301 -14.02 4.76 17.57
C PRO A 301 -12.77 4.00 18.03
N PHE A 302 -12.91 2.79 18.58
CA PHE A 302 -11.80 2.03 19.17
C PHE A 302 -11.18 1.01 18.22
N LYS A 303 -11.96 0.45 17.26
CA LYS A 303 -11.49 -0.54 16.28
C LYS A 303 -11.94 -0.16 14.88
N GLY A 304 -11.01 -0.14 13.95
CA GLY A 304 -11.30 0.09 12.54
C GLY A 304 -11.77 -1.20 11.84
N HIS A 305 -12.67 -1.06 10.86
CA HIS A 305 -13.20 -2.18 10.08
C HIS A 305 -12.49 -2.37 8.73
N ARG A 306 -11.74 -1.39 8.26
CA ARG A 306 -11.04 -1.50 6.99
C ARG A 306 -9.90 -2.52 7.08
N LEU A 307 -9.96 -3.49 6.18
CA LEU A 307 -9.00 -4.59 6.14
C LEU A 307 -7.55 -4.09 6.03
N THR A 308 -7.28 -3.12 5.18
CA THR A 308 -5.92 -2.69 4.86
C THR A 308 -5.36 -1.70 5.87
N GLU A 309 -5.98 -0.53 6.00
CA GLU A 309 -5.42 0.59 6.77
C GLU A 309 -5.49 0.39 8.30
N HIS A 310 -6.43 -0.43 8.79
CA HIS A 310 -6.60 -0.71 10.22
C HIS A 310 -6.01 -2.06 10.66
N THR A 311 -5.22 -2.70 9.81
CA THR A 311 -4.57 -3.97 10.12
C THR A 311 -3.19 -3.72 10.71
N LEU A 312 -3.15 -3.21 11.96
CA LEU A 312 -1.94 -2.71 12.63
C LEU A 312 -1.50 -3.58 13.82
N TYR A 313 -2.11 -4.73 14.01
CA TYR A 313 -1.87 -5.60 15.16
C TYR A 313 -0.37 -5.91 15.35
N LEU A 314 0.12 -5.66 16.58
CA LEU A 314 1.53 -5.78 16.91
C LEU A 314 1.93 -7.19 17.37
N GLY A 315 0.95 -8.01 17.78
CA GLY A 315 1.19 -9.31 18.38
C GLY A 315 1.47 -9.24 19.89
N VAL A 316 0.90 -10.17 20.63
CA VAL A 316 1.13 -10.27 22.08
C VAL A 316 2.59 -10.63 22.37
N MET A 317 3.12 -11.63 21.66
CA MET A 317 4.49 -12.09 21.88
C MET A 317 5.53 -11.01 21.55
N PRO A 318 5.49 -10.29 20.41
CA PRO A 318 6.40 -9.18 20.16
C PRO A 318 6.31 -8.08 21.23
N LEU A 319 5.08 -7.74 21.69
CA LEU A 319 4.88 -6.76 22.76
C LEU A 319 5.46 -7.21 24.09
N LEU A 320 5.29 -8.47 24.48
CA LEU A 320 5.90 -9.01 25.70
C LEU A 320 7.43 -8.93 25.65
N LEU A 321 8.04 -9.25 24.52
CA LEU A 321 9.48 -9.13 24.33
C LEU A 321 9.96 -7.68 24.33
N PHE A 322 9.17 -6.77 23.74
CA PHE A 322 9.41 -5.33 23.79
C PHE A 322 9.42 -4.82 25.23
N PHE A 323 8.34 -5.07 25.99
CA PHE A 323 8.26 -4.62 27.38
C PHE A 323 9.32 -5.28 28.27
N PHE A 324 9.67 -6.53 28.02
CA PHE A 324 10.76 -7.20 28.70
C PHE A 324 12.10 -6.49 28.44
N SER A 325 12.39 -6.08 27.20
CA SER A 325 13.62 -5.35 26.90
C SER A 325 13.68 -3.98 27.58
N VAL A 326 12.55 -3.27 27.64
CA VAL A 326 12.41 -1.99 28.35
C VAL A 326 12.59 -2.18 29.86
N TRP A 327 11.93 -3.19 30.44
CA TRP A 327 12.05 -3.52 31.86
C TRP A 327 13.52 -3.84 32.25
N CYS A 328 14.19 -4.65 31.42
CA CYS A 328 15.62 -4.96 31.63
C CYS A 328 16.48 -3.70 31.63
N ALA A 329 16.24 -2.78 30.72
CA ALA A 329 17.01 -1.53 30.64
C ALA A 329 16.77 -0.61 31.86
N LEU A 330 15.51 -0.48 32.30
CA LEU A 330 15.12 0.35 33.45
C LEU A 330 15.68 -0.20 34.78
N ARG A 331 15.55 -1.50 34.98
CA ARG A 331 16.04 -2.17 36.19
C ARG A 331 17.56 -2.39 36.21
N ARG A 332 18.25 -2.10 35.09
CA ARG A 332 19.69 -2.37 34.90
C ARG A 332 20.08 -3.84 35.16
N THR A 333 19.10 -4.74 34.99
CA THR A 333 19.27 -6.17 35.22
C THR A 333 19.98 -6.86 34.04
N CYS A 334 20.12 -6.17 32.92
CA CYS A 334 20.73 -6.67 31.69
C CYS A 334 21.91 -5.79 31.28
N THR A 335 23.01 -6.42 30.91
CA THR A 335 24.14 -5.74 30.28
C THR A 335 23.87 -5.57 28.79
N LEU A 336 23.32 -4.42 28.39
CA LEU A 336 23.12 -4.08 27.00
C LEU A 336 24.36 -3.41 26.41
N SER A 337 24.77 -3.80 25.21
CA SER A 337 25.81 -3.10 24.47
C SER A 337 25.41 -1.64 24.20
N PRO A 338 26.35 -0.72 23.93
CA PRO A 338 26.03 0.67 23.59
C PRO A 338 25.09 0.79 22.40
N LEU A 339 25.25 -0.08 21.39
CA LEU A 339 24.35 -0.10 20.21
C LEU A 339 22.95 -0.58 20.59
N GLN A 340 22.82 -1.67 21.36
CA GLN A 340 21.53 -2.17 21.84
C GLN A 340 20.78 -1.11 22.65
N LYS A 341 21.49 -0.42 23.58
CA LYS A 341 20.90 0.64 24.38
C LYS A 341 20.40 1.82 23.54
N SER A 342 21.22 2.25 22.58
CA SER A 342 20.86 3.31 21.65
C SER A 342 19.64 2.90 20.78
N MET A 343 19.63 1.68 20.26
CA MET A 343 18.54 1.19 19.42
C MET A 343 17.26 0.90 20.21
N LEU A 344 17.36 0.55 21.49
CA LEU A 344 16.17 0.41 22.35
C LEU A 344 15.49 1.78 22.58
N TRP A 345 16.28 2.82 22.92
CA TRP A 345 15.75 4.18 23.03
C TRP A 345 15.17 4.69 21.71
N PHE A 346 15.86 4.42 20.60
CA PHE A 346 15.34 4.71 19.27
C PHE A 346 13.98 4.06 19.04
N SER A 347 13.85 2.78 19.34
CA SER A 347 12.59 2.03 19.18
C SER A 347 11.47 2.59 20.04
N MET A 348 11.75 2.92 21.30
CA MET A 348 10.76 3.49 22.22
C MET A 348 10.23 4.84 21.72
N ILE A 349 11.14 5.74 21.33
CA ILE A 349 10.75 7.07 20.82
C ILE A 349 10.02 6.93 19.49
N LEU A 350 10.50 6.04 18.61
CA LEU A 350 9.83 5.78 17.33
C LEU A 350 8.39 5.27 17.53
N CYS A 351 8.18 4.33 18.47
CA CYS A 351 6.84 3.82 18.80
C CYS A 351 5.92 4.92 19.32
N VAL A 352 6.42 5.78 20.21
CA VAL A 352 5.61 6.88 20.79
C VAL A 352 5.28 7.92 19.72
N VAL A 353 6.27 8.39 18.97
CA VAL A 353 6.07 9.44 17.93
C VAL A 353 5.14 8.90 16.83
N ALA A 354 5.44 7.74 16.29
CA ALA A 354 4.64 7.16 15.21
C ALA A 354 3.24 6.76 15.69
N GLY A 355 3.11 6.22 16.90
CA GLY A 355 1.82 5.91 17.51
C GLY A 355 0.94 7.15 17.66
N LEU A 356 1.48 8.25 18.17
CA LEU A 356 0.74 9.51 18.29
C LEU A 356 0.38 10.12 16.93
N LEU A 357 1.26 10.04 15.94
CA LEU A 357 1.01 10.53 14.59
C LEU A 357 0.02 9.64 13.82
N SER A 358 -0.13 8.38 14.18
CA SER A 358 -1.10 7.49 13.54
C SER A 358 -2.54 7.76 13.93
N LEU A 359 -2.76 8.42 15.08
CA LEU A 359 -4.08 8.73 15.62
C LEU A 359 -4.85 9.76 14.77
N PRO A 360 -6.19 9.83 14.90
CA PRO A 360 -7.00 10.82 14.22
C PRO A 360 -6.52 12.26 14.49
N PRO A 361 -6.68 13.18 13.54
CA PRO A 361 -6.26 14.58 13.75
C PRO A 361 -7.07 15.30 14.83
N ILE A 362 -8.33 14.88 15.01
CA ILE A 362 -9.21 15.43 16.05
C ILE A 362 -9.88 14.30 16.83
N LEU A 363 -10.08 14.51 18.10
CA LEU A 363 -10.88 13.66 18.96
C LEU A 363 -12.07 14.48 19.49
N PRO A 364 -13.28 14.27 18.95
CA PRO A 364 -14.47 14.93 19.47
C PRO A 364 -14.83 14.35 20.84
N LEU A 365 -15.10 15.21 21.81
CA LEU A 365 -15.51 14.84 23.16
C LEU A 365 -16.97 15.23 23.40
N GLY A 366 -17.74 14.32 23.99
CA GLY A 366 -19.17 14.48 24.21
C GLY A 366 -20.00 14.19 22.97
N GLU A 367 -21.17 14.81 22.89
CA GLU A 367 -22.03 14.70 21.72
C GLU A 367 -21.43 15.43 20.54
N PHE A 368 -21.43 14.80 19.39
CA PHE A 368 -20.98 15.40 18.14
C PHE A 368 -21.89 15.01 16.98
N SER A 369 -21.94 15.85 15.98
CA SER A 369 -22.65 15.64 14.73
C SER A 369 -21.75 15.97 13.55
N PHE A 370 -22.11 15.45 12.39
CA PHE A 370 -21.45 15.76 11.13
C PHE A 370 -22.35 16.66 10.28
N ASP A 371 -21.81 17.80 9.84
CA ASP A 371 -22.46 18.65 8.85
C ASP A 371 -22.03 18.22 7.43
N PRO A 372 -22.88 17.55 6.64
CA PRO A 372 -22.53 17.07 5.33
C PRO A 372 -22.31 18.18 4.31
N LEU A 373 -22.88 19.36 4.52
CA LEU A 373 -22.73 20.50 3.62
C LEU A 373 -21.37 21.17 3.78
N LYS A 374 -20.94 21.35 5.03
CA LYS A 374 -19.64 21.92 5.36
C LYS A 374 -18.52 20.89 5.40
N LYS A 375 -18.86 19.60 5.41
CA LYS A 375 -17.93 18.47 5.64
C LYS A 375 -17.12 18.65 6.93
N GLU A 376 -17.74 19.18 7.97
CA GLU A 376 -17.14 19.47 9.27
C GLU A 376 -17.81 18.65 10.39
N ILE A 377 -17.03 18.37 11.43
CA ILE A 377 -17.56 17.79 12.68
C ILE A 377 -17.86 18.93 13.63
N ILE A 378 -19.09 18.96 14.10
CA ILE A 378 -19.58 19.86 15.15
C ILE A 378 -19.59 19.07 16.44
N ALA A 379 -18.74 19.43 17.39
CA ALA A 379 -18.65 18.83 18.71
C ALA A 379 -18.60 19.93 19.80
N ALA A 380 -19.12 19.61 20.99
CA ALA A 380 -19.06 20.52 22.13
C ALA A 380 -17.61 20.86 22.51
N HIS A 381 -16.74 19.87 22.47
CA HIS A 381 -15.30 20.02 22.68
C HIS A 381 -14.52 19.18 21.68
N THR A 382 -13.39 19.70 21.20
CA THR A 382 -12.52 19.01 20.27
C THR A 382 -11.08 19.08 20.76
N VAL A 383 -10.43 17.92 20.90
CA VAL A 383 -9.00 17.82 21.19
C VAL A 383 -8.25 17.64 19.89
N TYR A 384 -7.27 18.52 19.61
CA TYR A 384 -6.40 18.45 18.46
C TYR A 384 -5.18 17.58 18.78
N LEU A 385 -4.95 16.53 17.99
CA LEU A 385 -3.84 15.59 18.14
C LEU A 385 -2.66 15.96 17.22
N PRO A 386 -1.45 15.37 17.40
CA PRO A 386 -0.26 15.74 16.62
C PRO A 386 -0.45 15.64 15.10
N SER A 387 -1.24 14.68 14.63
CA SER A 387 -1.60 14.51 13.21
C SER A 387 -2.35 15.72 12.62
N TYR A 388 -3.11 16.47 13.44
CA TYR A 388 -3.76 17.71 13.00
C TYR A 388 -2.73 18.79 12.61
N TYR A 389 -1.71 18.97 13.42
CA TYR A 389 -0.65 19.94 13.13
C TYR A 389 0.21 19.50 11.95
N LEU A 390 0.46 18.20 11.83
CA LEU A 390 1.14 17.63 10.66
C LEU A 390 0.31 17.87 9.38
N ASN A 391 -1.01 17.71 9.43
CA ASN A 391 -1.89 17.97 8.29
C ASN A 391 -1.86 19.45 7.84
N LYS A 392 -1.70 20.39 8.76
CA LYS A 392 -1.54 21.82 8.39
C LYS A 392 -0.25 22.09 7.61
N ILE A 393 0.79 21.30 7.86
CA ILE A 393 2.09 21.43 7.18
C ILE A 393 2.08 20.64 5.86
N ILE A 394 1.45 19.45 5.88
CA ILE A 394 1.42 18.50 4.77
C ILE A 394 -0.05 18.11 4.51
N PRO A 395 -0.86 18.97 3.84
CA PRO A 395 -2.30 18.78 3.72
C PRO A 395 -2.71 17.61 2.81
N PHE A 396 -1.81 17.10 1.98
CA PHE A 396 -2.07 15.96 1.09
C PHE A 396 -1.86 14.59 1.77
N PHE A 397 -1.33 14.55 3.00
CA PHE A 397 -1.19 13.32 3.76
C PHE A 397 -2.55 12.89 4.32
N ARG A 398 -3.10 11.74 3.86
CA ARG A 398 -4.45 11.32 4.22
C ARG A 398 -4.53 10.13 5.18
N CYS A 399 -3.58 9.18 5.08
CA CYS A 399 -3.67 7.89 5.77
C CYS A 399 -2.70 7.83 6.94
N TYR A 400 -3.11 8.43 8.08
CA TYR A 400 -2.27 8.49 9.29
C TYR A 400 -2.03 7.10 9.90
N ALA A 401 -2.96 6.15 9.75
CA ALA A 401 -2.80 4.77 10.20
C ALA A 401 -1.50 4.13 9.68
N ARG A 402 -0.99 4.56 8.53
CA ARG A 402 0.27 4.05 7.94
C ARG A 402 1.51 4.28 8.80
N PHE A 403 1.49 5.26 9.72
CA PHE A 403 2.53 5.41 10.74
C PHE A 403 2.64 4.17 11.65
N GLY A 404 1.59 3.34 11.73
CA GLY A 404 1.60 2.07 12.43
C GLY A 404 2.70 1.10 12.00
N LEU A 405 3.16 1.20 10.74
CA LEU A 405 4.34 0.45 10.27
C LEU A 405 5.61 0.80 11.06
N LEU A 406 5.81 2.08 11.40
CA LEU A 406 6.95 2.50 12.21
C LEU A 406 6.83 2.03 13.66
N VAL A 407 5.60 1.91 14.18
CA VAL A 407 5.36 1.29 15.50
C VAL A 407 5.78 -0.17 15.46
N MET A 408 5.34 -0.93 14.45
CA MET A 408 5.74 -2.33 14.26
C MET A 408 7.26 -2.48 14.12
N LEU A 409 7.91 -1.60 13.36
CA LEU A 409 9.36 -1.58 13.20
C LEU A 409 10.08 -1.39 14.54
N GLY A 410 9.64 -0.40 15.34
CA GLY A 410 10.20 -0.14 16.67
C GLY A 410 9.98 -1.30 17.64
N VAL A 411 8.76 -1.84 17.70
CA VAL A 411 8.43 -3.02 18.52
C VAL A 411 9.30 -4.21 18.14
N THR A 412 9.47 -4.47 16.84
CA THR A 412 10.26 -5.61 16.35
C THR A 412 11.74 -5.49 16.72
N ILE A 413 12.36 -4.29 16.57
CA ILE A 413 13.76 -4.07 16.94
C ILE A 413 13.96 -4.30 18.45
N ALA A 414 13.10 -3.74 19.29
CA ALA A 414 13.19 -3.89 20.74
C ALA A 414 12.89 -5.32 21.19
N ALA A 415 11.92 -6.01 20.57
CA ALA A 415 11.65 -7.42 20.81
C ALA A 415 12.87 -8.30 20.52
N GLY A 416 13.63 -7.98 19.46
CA GLY A 416 14.88 -8.65 19.14
C GLY A 416 15.95 -8.52 20.23
N ILE A 417 16.05 -7.33 20.84
CA ILE A 417 16.96 -7.11 21.98
C ILE A 417 16.50 -7.94 23.18
N GLY A 418 15.19 -7.95 23.48
CA GLY A 418 14.62 -8.75 24.58
C GLY A 418 14.83 -10.25 24.38
N TYR A 419 14.52 -10.76 23.18
CA TYR A 419 14.73 -12.17 22.85
C TYR A 419 16.20 -12.58 22.93
N ALA A 420 17.11 -11.78 22.36
CA ALA A 420 18.54 -12.06 22.41
C ALA A 420 19.05 -12.19 23.86
N HIS A 421 18.53 -11.34 24.78
CA HIS A 421 18.88 -11.44 26.18
C HIS A 421 18.43 -12.76 26.83
N ILE A 422 17.19 -13.21 26.53
CA ILE A 422 16.68 -14.52 26.98
C ILE A 422 17.54 -15.65 26.39
N ASN A 423 17.74 -15.60 25.07
CA ASN A 423 18.46 -16.64 24.31
C ASN A 423 19.91 -16.80 24.76
N ASN A 424 20.60 -15.71 25.17
CA ASN A 424 21.96 -15.76 25.63
C ASN A 424 22.12 -16.46 26.99
N LYS A 425 21.07 -16.54 27.81
CA LYS A 425 21.05 -17.32 29.05
C LYS A 425 20.91 -18.83 28.84
N ILE A 426 20.49 -19.23 27.65
CA ILE A 426 20.27 -20.64 27.29
C ILE A 426 21.59 -21.21 26.74
N ILE A 427 22.16 -22.21 27.40
CA ILE A 427 23.43 -22.84 26.98
C ILE A 427 23.17 -23.83 25.82
N SER A 428 22.11 -24.63 25.92
CA SER A 428 21.82 -25.71 24.96
C SER A 428 21.31 -25.19 23.64
N VAL A 429 21.97 -25.52 22.54
CA VAL A 429 21.52 -25.18 21.16
C VAL A 429 20.14 -25.78 20.86
N LYS A 430 19.85 -27.01 21.32
CA LYS A 430 18.52 -27.62 21.14
C LYS A 430 17.42 -26.79 21.80
N ARG A 431 17.65 -26.31 23.03
CA ARG A 431 16.67 -25.44 23.73
C ARG A 431 16.49 -24.08 23.02
N LYS A 432 17.56 -23.51 22.45
CA LYS A 432 17.47 -22.28 21.64
C LYS A 432 16.59 -22.47 20.41
N VAL A 433 16.75 -23.60 19.71
CA VAL A 433 15.95 -23.96 18.53
C VAL A 433 14.49 -24.20 18.93
N VAL A 434 14.24 -24.92 20.02
CA VAL A 434 12.86 -25.16 20.52
C VAL A 434 12.18 -23.85 20.88
N LEU A 435 12.89 -22.94 21.59
CA LEU A 435 12.35 -21.61 21.90
C LEU A 435 12.01 -20.82 20.63
N LEU A 436 12.92 -20.82 19.63
CA LEU A 436 12.67 -20.13 18.36
C LEU A 436 11.44 -20.70 17.65
N ILE A 437 11.33 -22.02 17.52
CA ILE A 437 10.20 -22.69 16.88
C ILE A 437 8.89 -22.34 17.62
N GLY A 438 8.90 -22.40 18.96
CA GLY A 438 7.73 -22.02 19.77
C GLY A 438 7.28 -20.57 19.52
N CYS A 439 8.23 -19.63 19.50
CA CYS A 439 7.93 -18.22 19.19
C CYS A 439 7.43 -18.04 17.74
N LEU A 440 8.01 -18.75 16.76
CA LEU A 440 7.56 -18.68 15.37
C LEU A 440 6.15 -19.24 15.21
N LEU A 441 5.80 -20.32 15.91
CA LEU A 441 4.43 -20.85 15.91
C LEU A 441 3.43 -19.84 16.47
N VAL A 442 3.78 -19.14 17.55
CA VAL A 442 2.94 -18.07 18.09
C VAL A 442 2.76 -16.94 17.06
N VAL A 443 3.84 -16.51 16.39
CA VAL A 443 3.75 -15.51 15.31
C VAL A 443 2.81 -15.96 14.20
N VAL A 444 2.90 -17.22 13.77
CA VAL A 444 2.00 -17.78 12.74
C VAL A 444 0.55 -17.72 13.20
N ILE A 445 0.25 -18.12 14.44
CA ILE A 445 -1.12 -18.08 14.98
C ILE A 445 -1.62 -16.62 15.07
N GLU A 446 -0.82 -15.72 15.61
CA GLU A 446 -1.21 -14.33 15.84
C GLU A 446 -1.37 -13.53 14.54
N PHE A 447 -0.49 -13.75 13.55
CA PHE A 447 -0.43 -12.95 12.32
C PHE A 447 -1.13 -13.57 11.13
N SER A 448 -1.59 -14.82 11.26
CA SER A 448 -2.39 -15.43 10.20
C SER A 448 -3.63 -14.59 9.90
N SER A 449 -3.85 -14.34 8.62
CA SER A 449 -5.05 -13.68 8.13
C SER A 449 -5.46 -14.36 6.83
N LEU A 450 -6.72 -14.76 6.76
CA LEU A 450 -7.35 -15.32 5.56
C LEU A 450 -8.46 -14.37 5.11
N PRO A 451 -8.10 -13.19 4.57
CA PRO A 451 -9.11 -12.28 4.05
C PRO A 451 -9.84 -12.95 2.89
N PRO A 452 -11.09 -12.57 2.62
CA PRO A 452 -11.77 -13.00 1.41
C PRO A 452 -11.01 -12.43 0.21
N VAL A 453 -10.17 -13.24 -0.40
CA VAL A 453 -9.37 -12.84 -1.56
C VAL A 453 -10.19 -13.13 -2.80
N MET A 454 -10.52 -12.09 -3.55
CA MET A 454 -11.10 -12.24 -4.88
C MET A 454 -9.94 -12.39 -5.87
N TYR A 455 -9.62 -13.64 -6.22
CA TYR A 455 -8.66 -13.88 -7.31
C TYR A 455 -9.33 -13.60 -8.65
N ILE A 456 -8.78 -12.68 -9.41
CA ILE A 456 -9.17 -12.52 -10.80
C ILE A 456 -8.45 -13.59 -11.60
N ASP A 457 -9.21 -14.54 -12.14
CA ASP A 457 -8.70 -15.54 -13.09
C ASP A 457 -8.64 -14.91 -14.47
N THR A 458 -7.44 -14.62 -14.94
CA THR A 458 -7.22 -13.93 -16.22
C THR A 458 -7.43 -14.81 -17.45
N GLU A 459 -7.63 -16.10 -17.28
CA GLU A 459 -8.02 -17.02 -18.35
C GLU A 459 -9.54 -17.16 -18.46
N ASN A 460 -10.27 -16.89 -17.37
CA ASN A 460 -11.73 -16.90 -17.35
C ASN A 460 -12.29 -15.50 -17.66
N ILE A 461 -12.11 -15.07 -18.91
CA ILE A 461 -12.55 -13.76 -19.36
C ILE A 461 -14.07 -13.74 -19.49
N PRO A 462 -14.79 -12.74 -18.93
CA PRO A 462 -16.22 -12.58 -19.14
C PRO A 462 -16.58 -12.50 -20.62
N PRO A 463 -17.67 -13.17 -21.05
CA PRO A 463 -17.98 -13.36 -22.46
C PRO A 463 -18.26 -12.05 -23.20
N GLU A 464 -18.72 -11.01 -22.54
CA GLU A 464 -18.90 -9.67 -23.10
C GLU A 464 -17.56 -9.07 -23.58
N TYR A 465 -16.47 -9.27 -22.84
CA TYR A 465 -15.17 -8.77 -23.24
C TYR A 465 -14.54 -9.58 -24.36
N ILE A 466 -14.84 -10.90 -24.44
CA ILE A 466 -14.45 -11.74 -25.59
C ILE A 466 -15.16 -11.25 -26.84
N TRP A 467 -16.46 -10.95 -26.74
CA TRP A 467 -17.23 -10.40 -27.82
C TRP A 467 -16.70 -9.02 -28.25
N LEU A 468 -16.44 -8.14 -27.27
CA LEU A 468 -15.96 -6.78 -27.51
C LEU A 468 -14.59 -6.74 -28.20
N LYS A 469 -13.71 -7.67 -27.87
CA LYS A 469 -12.40 -7.80 -28.53
C LYS A 469 -12.51 -7.97 -30.05
N ASN A 470 -13.54 -8.66 -30.50
CA ASN A 470 -13.78 -8.93 -31.92
C ASN A 470 -14.52 -7.79 -32.65
N GLN A 471 -14.82 -6.68 -31.97
CA GLN A 471 -15.40 -5.49 -32.59
C GLN A 471 -14.31 -4.59 -33.16
N GLU A 472 -14.72 -3.54 -33.89
CA GLU A 472 -13.82 -2.56 -34.52
C GLU A 472 -12.78 -1.99 -33.53
N ASP A 473 -11.54 -1.86 -33.96
CA ASP A 473 -10.43 -1.45 -33.11
C ASP A 473 -10.60 -0.04 -32.52
N GLU A 474 -11.19 0.89 -33.29
CA GLU A 474 -11.42 2.27 -32.86
C GLU A 474 -12.70 2.47 -32.04
N ALA A 475 -13.45 1.40 -31.74
CA ALA A 475 -14.68 1.51 -30.98
C ALA A 475 -14.44 2.13 -29.59
N VAL A 476 -15.31 3.07 -29.22
CA VAL A 476 -15.35 3.66 -27.88
C VAL A 476 -16.46 3.00 -27.07
N VAL A 477 -16.14 2.62 -25.85
CA VAL A 477 -17.01 1.85 -24.97
C VAL A 477 -17.23 2.61 -23.67
N VAL A 478 -18.45 2.52 -23.14
CA VAL A 478 -18.77 2.96 -21.79
C VAL A 478 -19.43 1.81 -21.01
N GLU A 479 -19.01 1.63 -19.75
CA GLU A 479 -19.53 0.57 -18.88
C GLU A 479 -20.32 1.14 -17.71
N TYR A 480 -21.44 0.48 -17.39
CA TYR A 480 -22.34 0.83 -16.31
C TYR A 480 -22.51 -0.34 -15.31
N PRO A 481 -22.66 -0.06 -13.98
CA PRO A 481 -22.83 1.27 -13.38
C PRO A 481 -21.61 2.17 -13.58
N PHE A 482 -21.86 3.45 -13.88
CA PHE A 482 -20.80 4.43 -14.02
C PHE A 482 -20.46 4.97 -12.64
N GLY A 483 -19.37 4.49 -12.04
CA GLY A 483 -18.95 4.85 -10.70
C GLY A 483 -18.53 6.30 -10.53
N ASP A 484 -18.70 6.83 -9.34
CA ASP A 484 -18.03 8.06 -8.91
C ASP A 484 -16.61 7.76 -8.39
N ASP A 485 -15.88 8.79 -7.92
CA ASP A 485 -14.52 8.61 -7.41
C ASP A 485 -14.46 7.77 -6.12
N SER A 486 -15.60 7.55 -5.46
CA SER A 486 -15.71 6.67 -4.30
C SER A 486 -15.82 5.18 -4.68
N ASP A 487 -16.25 4.88 -5.91
CA ASP A 487 -16.33 3.53 -6.49
C ASP A 487 -15.13 3.23 -7.38
N SER A 488 -13.96 3.20 -6.77
CA SER A 488 -12.74 2.85 -7.51
C SER A 488 -12.69 1.39 -7.96
N TYR A 489 -13.32 0.47 -7.21
CA TYR A 489 -13.23 -0.98 -7.47
C TYR A 489 -13.85 -1.38 -8.81
N THR A 490 -15.10 -1.04 -9.04
CA THR A 490 -15.82 -1.38 -10.27
C THR A 490 -15.16 -0.74 -11.50
N THR A 491 -14.81 0.55 -11.39
CA THR A 491 -14.11 1.27 -12.46
C THR A 491 -12.75 0.65 -12.77
N GLN A 492 -11.99 0.24 -11.75
CA GLN A 492 -10.68 -0.36 -11.95
C GLN A 492 -10.76 -1.76 -12.56
N GLU A 493 -11.82 -2.51 -12.27
CA GLU A 493 -12.11 -3.79 -12.93
C GLU A 493 -12.41 -3.59 -14.43
N TYR A 494 -13.22 -2.58 -14.82
CA TYR A 494 -13.44 -2.24 -16.24
C TYR A 494 -12.13 -1.88 -16.94
N VAL A 495 -11.33 -1.04 -16.31
CA VAL A 495 -10.00 -0.68 -16.81
C VAL A 495 -9.12 -1.91 -16.97
N PHE A 496 -9.14 -2.85 -16.01
CA PHE A 496 -8.40 -4.10 -16.08
C PHE A 496 -8.75 -4.93 -17.31
N TYR A 497 -10.05 -5.08 -17.62
CA TYR A 497 -10.47 -5.80 -18.81
C TYR A 497 -10.25 -4.99 -20.10
N GLY A 498 -10.11 -3.67 -20.01
CA GLY A 498 -9.70 -2.80 -21.12
C GLY A 498 -8.42 -3.28 -21.82
N ARG A 499 -7.46 -3.82 -21.06
CA ARG A 499 -6.23 -4.43 -21.61
C ARG A 499 -6.48 -5.65 -22.49
N TYR A 500 -7.60 -6.37 -22.28
CA TYR A 500 -7.94 -7.57 -23.04
C TYR A 500 -8.61 -7.24 -24.36
N HIS A 501 -9.61 -6.34 -24.36
CA HIS A 501 -10.35 -5.99 -25.57
C HIS A 501 -9.68 -4.88 -26.40
N GLY A 502 -8.82 -4.06 -25.80
CA GLY A 502 -8.04 -3.02 -26.50
C GLY A 502 -8.86 -1.85 -27.03
N LYS A 503 -10.12 -1.67 -26.59
CA LYS A 503 -11.00 -0.56 -27.03
C LYS A 503 -10.82 0.65 -26.11
N LYS A 504 -11.13 1.86 -26.63
CA LYS A 504 -11.11 3.10 -25.84
C LYS A 504 -12.26 3.09 -24.84
N LEU A 505 -11.95 3.28 -23.56
CA LEU A 505 -12.89 3.21 -22.45
C LEU A 505 -13.18 4.60 -21.90
N VAL A 506 -14.47 4.96 -21.79
CA VAL A 506 -14.91 6.22 -21.17
C VAL A 506 -14.64 6.22 -19.66
N ASN A 507 -14.80 5.05 -19.03
CA ASN A 507 -14.51 4.85 -17.61
C ASN A 507 -13.02 5.03 -17.31
N GLY A 508 -12.70 5.40 -16.07
CA GLY A 508 -11.33 5.53 -15.61
C GLY A 508 -11.23 6.35 -14.31
N THR A 509 -10.07 6.31 -13.67
CA THR A 509 -9.87 6.80 -12.30
C THR A 509 -9.25 8.20 -12.20
N ALA A 510 -8.72 8.77 -13.29
CA ALA A 510 -8.02 10.04 -13.20
C ALA A 510 -8.96 11.24 -13.20
N SER A 511 -8.60 12.24 -12.42
CA SER A 511 -9.25 13.54 -12.38
C SER A 511 -8.63 14.46 -13.43
N ALA A 512 -9.17 14.48 -14.64
CA ALA A 512 -8.85 15.48 -15.64
C ALA A 512 -9.80 16.69 -15.49
N ARG A 513 -9.32 17.87 -15.84
CA ARG A 513 -10.12 19.10 -15.81
C ARG A 513 -11.38 18.96 -16.67
N GLY A 514 -12.55 19.28 -16.13
CA GLY A 514 -13.85 19.13 -16.80
C GLY A 514 -14.45 17.73 -16.72
N ARG A 515 -13.69 16.74 -16.30
CA ARG A 515 -14.13 15.36 -16.19
C ARG A 515 -15.19 15.13 -15.12
N GLU A 516 -15.12 15.83 -13.99
CA GLU A 516 -16.12 15.74 -12.92
C GLU A 516 -17.53 16.07 -13.44
N LYS A 517 -17.63 17.16 -14.21
CA LYS A 517 -18.88 17.53 -14.84
C LYS A 517 -19.32 16.48 -15.87
N PHE A 518 -18.39 16.01 -16.70
CA PHE A 518 -18.65 14.96 -17.67
C PHE A 518 -19.15 13.69 -16.99
N LYS A 519 -18.46 13.19 -15.96
CA LYS A 519 -18.88 12.03 -15.17
C LYS A 519 -20.28 12.21 -14.61
N SER A 520 -20.55 13.35 -13.99
CA SER A 520 -21.89 13.67 -13.47
C SER A 520 -22.96 13.65 -14.56
N ASP A 521 -22.64 14.18 -15.73
CA ASP A 521 -23.57 14.32 -16.84
C ASP A 521 -23.85 12.98 -17.55
N VAL A 522 -22.91 12.02 -17.55
CA VAL A 522 -23.07 10.71 -18.20
C VAL A 522 -23.42 9.59 -17.23
N ARG A 523 -23.53 9.88 -15.94
CA ARG A 523 -23.74 8.88 -14.89
C ARG A 523 -25.00 8.05 -15.09
N ASP A 524 -26.08 8.67 -15.56
CA ASP A 524 -27.34 8.03 -15.81
C ASP A 524 -27.61 7.95 -17.32
N ILE A 525 -27.41 6.76 -17.90
CA ILE A 525 -27.58 6.48 -19.33
C ILE A 525 -29.02 6.66 -19.80
N THR A 526 -30.01 6.68 -18.91
CA THR A 526 -31.44 6.84 -19.30
C THR A 526 -31.76 8.28 -19.67
N THR A 527 -30.89 9.24 -19.35
CA THR A 527 -31.12 10.66 -19.65
C THR A 527 -30.70 11.01 -21.09
N ASP A 528 -31.48 11.82 -21.77
CA ASP A 528 -31.14 12.31 -23.13
C ASP A 528 -29.84 13.10 -23.13
N LYS A 529 -29.56 13.79 -22.05
CA LYS A 529 -28.31 14.52 -21.87
C LYS A 529 -27.09 13.60 -21.91
N ALA A 530 -27.14 12.48 -21.18
CA ALA A 530 -26.05 11.51 -21.16
C ALA A 530 -25.82 10.90 -22.53
N LYS A 531 -26.88 10.44 -23.17
CA LYS A 531 -26.84 9.88 -24.53
C LYS A 531 -26.23 10.85 -25.54
N LYS A 532 -26.70 12.10 -25.54
CA LYS A 532 -26.15 13.16 -26.41
C LYS A 532 -24.64 13.38 -26.18
N ILE A 533 -24.19 13.45 -24.92
CA ILE A 533 -22.79 13.64 -24.60
C ILE A 533 -21.95 12.45 -25.04
N LEU A 534 -22.45 11.23 -24.81
CA LEU A 534 -21.76 10.00 -25.21
C LEU A 534 -21.66 9.88 -26.73
N LYS A 535 -22.71 10.22 -27.47
CA LYS A 535 -22.68 10.33 -28.94
C LYS A 535 -21.60 11.31 -29.40
N MET A 536 -21.60 12.53 -28.86
CA MET A 536 -20.60 13.56 -29.20
C MET A 536 -19.17 13.10 -28.87
N SER A 537 -19.03 12.20 -27.91
CA SER A 537 -17.76 11.57 -27.56
C SER A 537 -17.43 10.33 -28.42
N GLY A 538 -18.23 10.00 -29.41
CA GLY A 538 -18.00 8.86 -30.31
C GLY A 538 -18.21 7.49 -29.67
N VAL A 539 -18.99 7.41 -28.58
CA VAL A 539 -19.30 6.13 -27.93
C VAL A 539 -20.18 5.28 -28.85
N LYS A 540 -19.72 4.07 -29.15
CA LYS A 540 -20.41 3.10 -29.98
C LYS A 540 -21.16 2.04 -29.15
N TYR A 541 -20.53 1.54 -28.08
CA TYR A 541 -21.11 0.50 -27.24
C TYR A 541 -21.30 0.97 -25.81
N VAL A 542 -22.48 0.65 -25.27
CA VAL A 542 -22.85 0.85 -23.87
C VAL A 542 -23.04 -0.52 -23.23
N ILE A 543 -22.24 -0.83 -22.23
CA ILE A 543 -22.28 -2.11 -21.52
C ILE A 543 -22.93 -1.90 -20.16
N ILE A 544 -23.97 -2.69 -19.85
CA ILE A 544 -24.71 -2.62 -18.58
C ILE A 544 -24.52 -3.94 -17.84
N HIS A 545 -23.74 -3.93 -16.76
CA HIS A 545 -23.54 -5.08 -15.88
C HIS A 545 -24.66 -5.15 -14.85
N ARG A 546 -25.70 -5.97 -15.13
CA ARG A 546 -26.91 -6.07 -14.30
C ARG A 546 -26.60 -6.54 -12.88
N ASN A 547 -25.68 -7.48 -12.73
CA ASN A 547 -25.26 -8.01 -11.42
C ASN A 547 -24.55 -6.98 -10.54
N LYS A 548 -24.04 -5.88 -11.10
CA LYS A 548 -23.40 -4.80 -10.35
C LYS A 548 -24.36 -3.71 -9.84
N TYR A 549 -25.63 -3.78 -10.25
CA TYR A 549 -26.69 -2.91 -9.74
C TYR A 549 -27.43 -3.49 -8.54
N SER A 550 -27.31 -4.78 -8.30
CA SER A 550 -28.09 -5.43 -7.24
C SER A 550 -27.35 -5.44 -5.93
N THR A 551 -28.12 -5.05 -4.90
CA THR A 551 -28.08 -5.55 -3.54
C THR A 551 -26.83 -5.28 -2.73
N GLY A 552 -26.81 -4.17 -2.05
CA GLY A 552 -26.62 -4.12 -0.61
C GLY A 552 -25.46 -4.87 0.05
N ASN A 553 -24.28 -5.03 -0.56
CA ASN A 553 -23.08 -5.22 0.23
C ASN A 553 -22.57 -3.84 0.63
N LYS A 554 -23.14 -3.33 1.70
CA LYS A 554 -22.82 -2.05 2.33
C LYS A 554 -21.39 -2.11 2.87
N TYR A 555 -20.42 -1.58 2.15
CA TYR A 555 -19.15 -1.20 2.76
C TYR A 555 -19.34 0.11 3.52
N VAL A 556 -19.72 -0.03 4.77
CA VAL A 556 -19.97 1.06 5.70
C VAL A 556 -18.62 1.62 6.19
N ALA A 557 -18.15 2.70 5.58
CA ALA A 557 -16.87 3.27 5.93
C ALA A 557 -16.92 4.48 6.89
N LEU A 558 -18.10 5.02 7.16
CA LEU A 558 -18.25 6.33 7.83
C LEU A 558 -19.22 6.33 9.03
N ASP A 559 -19.83 5.21 9.34
CA ASP A 559 -21.03 5.14 10.18
C ASP A 559 -20.82 5.60 11.61
N TRP A 560 -19.64 5.40 12.19
CA TRP A 560 -19.41 5.78 13.59
C TRP A 560 -19.23 7.30 13.80
N ILE A 561 -18.88 8.04 12.74
CA ILE A 561 -18.67 9.50 12.81
C ILE A 561 -19.94 10.24 12.45
N THR A 562 -20.66 9.75 11.43
CA THR A 562 -21.71 10.52 10.79
C THR A 562 -23.09 10.28 11.42
N LYS A 563 -23.30 9.19 12.14
CA LYS A 563 -24.64 8.73 12.61
C LYS A 563 -25.71 8.87 11.50
N VAL A 564 -25.30 8.75 10.24
CA VAL A 564 -26.22 8.84 9.11
C VAL A 564 -27.07 7.57 9.09
N PRO A 565 -28.39 7.65 9.03
CA PRO A 565 -29.26 6.48 8.91
C PRO A 565 -28.84 5.58 7.76
N GLU A 566 -28.91 4.26 7.94
CA GLU A 566 -28.45 3.26 6.96
C GLU A 566 -29.06 3.44 5.56
N ASP A 567 -30.29 3.94 5.48
CA ASP A 567 -31.00 4.25 4.23
C ASP A 567 -30.45 5.47 3.47
N LYS A 568 -29.62 6.29 4.14
CA LYS A 568 -28.97 7.48 3.55
C LYS A 568 -27.47 7.32 3.29
N ILE A 569 -26.90 6.16 3.64
CA ILE A 569 -25.51 5.83 3.36
C ILE A 569 -25.42 5.25 1.95
N PHE A 570 -24.89 6.03 1.00
CA PHE A 570 -24.61 5.52 -0.34
C PHE A 570 -23.52 4.44 -0.26
N PRO A 571 -23.78 3.22 -0.73
CA PRO A 571 -22.78 2.16 -0.75
C PRO A 571 -21.60 2.59 -1.62
N ILE A 572 -20.41 2.48 -1.07
CA ILE A 572 -19.18 2.56 -1.86
C ILE A 572 -19.18 1.32 -2.77
N GLY A 573 -19.35 1.51 -4.06
CA GLY A 573 -19.17 0.46 -5.05
C GLY A 573 -20.42 -0.07 -5.76
N TYR A 574 -21.62 0.32 -5.33
CA TYR A 574 -22.84 -0.04 -6.06
C TYR A 574 -23.74 1.17 -6.15
N MET A 575 -24.18 1.50 -7.36
CA MET A 575 -25.25 2.47 -7.52
C MET A 575 -26.53 1.89 -6.96
N SER A 576 -27.07 2.49 -5.89
CA SER A 576 -28.45 2.31 -5.47
C SER A 576 -29.36 2.89 -6.57
N GLY A 577 -29.59 2.12 -7.60
CA GLY A 577 -30.38 2.55 -8.73
C GLY A 577 -31.06 1.35 -9.36
N LYS A 578 -32.25 1.58 -9.88
CA LYS A 578 -32.92 0.64 -10.76
C LYS A 578 -31.99 0.35 -11.93
N ILE A 579 -31.80 -0.93 -12.26
CA ILE A 579 -31.08 -1.32 -13.47
C ILE A 579 -31.65 -0.49 -14.62
N PRO A 580 -30.84 0.26 -15.36
CA PRO A 580 -31.33 0.97 -16.52
C PRO A 580 -31.99 -0.03 -17.48
N ASP A 581 -33.21 0.20 -17.83
CA ASP A 581 -33.90 -0.59 -18.86
C ASP A 581 -34.10 0.28 -20.10
N PRO A 582 -33.13 0.30 -21.01
CA PRO A 582 -33.22 1.07 -22.24
C PRO A 582 -34.01 0.36 -23.34
N THR A 583 -34.73 -0.74 -23.06
CA THR A 583 -35.48 -1.50 -24.08
C THR A 583 -36.59 -0.69 -24.75
N SER A 584 -37.05 0.37 -24.10
CA SER A 584 -38.01 1.34 -24.66
C SER A 584 -37.33 2.53 -25.35
N ASP A 585 -35.99 2.58 -25.38
CA ASP A 585 -35.23 3.71 -25.89
C ASP A 585 -34.95 3.54 -27.41
N ASN A 586 -35.33 4.53 -28.19
CA ASN A 586 -35.10 4.51 -29.64
C ASN A 586 -33.63 4.74 -30.03
N GLU A 587 -32.80 5.26 -29.12
CA GLU A 587 -31.39 5.57 -29.36
C GLU A 587 -30.44 4.43 -28.96
N LEU A 588 -30.87 3.53 -28.06
CA LEU A 588 -30.09 2.40 -27.60
C LEU A 588 -30.67 1.09 -28.15
N VAL A 589 -29.93 0.42 -29.00
CA VAL A 589 -30.32 -0.86 -29.59
C VAL A 589 -29.57 -1.99 -28.90
N LEU A 590 -30.32 -2.95 -28.34
CA LEU A 590 -29.71 -4.15 -27.77
C LEU A 590 -28.97 -4.93 -28.87
N GLU A 591 -27.66 -4.96 -28.79
CA GLU A 591 -26.79 -5.65 -29.74
C GLU A 591 -26.53 -7.10 -29.29
N LYS A 592 -26.27 -7.29 -27.99
CA LYS A 592 -25.99 -8.61 -27.45
C LYS A 592 -26.42 -8.71 -25.98
N ARG A 593 -26.95 -9.86 -25.58
CA ARG A 593 -27.28 -10.18 -24.20
C ARG A 593 -26.41 -11.33 -23.70
N PHE A 594 -25.80 -11.17 -22.56
CA PHE A 594 -25.06 -12.18 -21.81
C PHE A 594 -25.76 -12.48 -20.47
N PRO A 595 -25.38 -13.54 -19.73
CA PRO A 595 -26.07 -13.90 -18.49
C PRO A 595 -26.24 -12.72 -17.50
N ASP A 596 -25.17 -11.95 -17.27
CA ASP A 596 -25.16 -10.85 -16.30
C ASP A 596 -24.99 -9.46 -16.93
N THR A 597 -24.85 -9.37 -18.25
CA THR A 597 -24.47 -8.15 -18.96
C THR A 597 -25.27 -7.97 -20.24
N ASP A 598 -25.74 -6.76 -20.48
CA ASP A 598 -26.36 -6.36 -21.74
C ASP A 598 -25.46 -5.34 -22.46
N VAL A 599 -25.25 -5.55 -23.73
CA VAL A 599 -24.52 -4.65 -24.64
C VAL A 599 -25.47 -3.98 -25.58
N TYR A 600 -25.48 -2.66 -25.55
CA TYR A 600 -26.28 -1.82 -26.44
C TYR A 600 -25.35 -1.08 -27.38
N ARG A 601 -25.86 -0.87 -28.61
CA ARG A 601 -25.25 0.05 -29.56
C ARG A 601 -25.98 1.38 -29.49
N LEU A 602 -25.23 2.47 -29.33
CA LEU A 602 -25.74 3.83 -29.39
C LEU A 602 -25.87 4.19 -30.90
N LYS A 603 -27.08 4.55 -31.35
CA LYS A 603 -27.31 4.96 -32.73
C LYS A 603 -26.63 6.31 -33.03
N ASP A 604 -26.17 6.48 -34.23
CA ASP A 604 -25.53 7.70 -34.70
C ASP A 604 -26.45 8.93 -34.62
#